data_abe52da85848340c0e1cb83ebe613c12
#
_entry.id   abe52da85848340c0e1cb83ebe613c12
#
_cell.length_a   1.000
_cell.length_b   1.000
_cell.length_c   1.000
_cell.angle_alpha   90.00
_cell.angle_beta   90.00
_cell.angle_gamma   90.00
#
_symmetry.space_group_name_H-M   'P 1'
#
loop_
_entity.id
_entity.type
_entity.pdbx_description
1 polymer ?
#
loop_
_entity_poly.entity_id
_entity_poly.type
_entity_poly.pdbx_seq_one_letter_code
_entity_poly.pdbx_strand_id
1 'polypeptide(L)'
;MYGLKTEMKVTEDLDLVPISTYNKTKMVCERLLLSYRDKINVYIVRPATVCGLSPRMRFDVSVNMLTLQALKNKQITIMGGNQTRPNIHINDMIRAYEHILVNDIDQGIYNAGFENISILDLGNKIKNKVDCEIKIIESNDPRSYRQCSDKLIQTGFEQKFNVDNAIDEISNAFYNKNLIDDDSCYTVKWMKDKVLNG
;
A
#
# COMPACT_ATOMS: atom_id res chain seq x y z
N MET A 1 8.02 -4.64 -6.27
CA MET A 1 8.90 -5.06 -7.38
C MET A 1 10.37 -4.75 -7.12
N TYR A 2 10.70 -3.66 -6.43
CA TYR A 2 12.08 -3.25 -6.16
C TYR A 2 12.90 -4.24 -5.32
N GLY A 3 12.25 -5.14 -4.56
CA GLY A 3 12.94 -6.08 -3.67
C GLY A 3 13.38 -5.42 -2.36
N LEU A 4 14.50 -5.90 -1.82
CA LEU A 4 15.15 -5.29 -0.67
C LEU A 4 15.98 -4.10 -1.16
N LYS A 5 15.72 -2.92 -0.60
CA LYS A 5 16.42 -1.70 -0.94
C LYS A 5 16.85 -0.97 0.33
N THR A 6 18.10 -0.56 0.36
CA THR A 6 18.71 0.21 1.45
C THR A 6 18.72 1.70 1.18
N GLU A 7 18.46 2.08 -0.05
CA GLU A 7 18.41 3.46 -0.51
C GLU A 7 17.32 4.25 0.22
N MET A 8 17.65 5.47 0.61
CA MET A 8 16.71 6.38 1.29
C MET A 8 15.58 6.85 0.37
N LYS A 9 15.82 6.85 -0.96
CA LYS A 9 14.83 7.15 -1.98
C LYS A 9 14.84 6.04 -3.03
N VAL A 10 13.74 5.30 -3.13
CA VAL A 10 13.54 4.29 -4.17
C VAL A 10 12.76 4.92 -5.31
N THR A 11 13.49 5.33 -6.34
CA THR A 11 12.97 5.99 -7.55
C THR A 11 12.66 4.99 -8.66
N GLU A 12 12.03 5.45 -9.75
CA GLU A 12 11.54 4.60 -10.83
C GLU A 12 12.66 4.00 -11.70
N ASP A 13 13.83 4.61 -11.70
CA ASP A 13 15.03 4.20 -12.45
C ASP A 13 15.84 3.08 -11.76
N LEU A 14 15.57 2.78 -10.50
CA LEU A 14 16.24 1.71 -9.80
C LEU A 14 15.87 0.32 -10.33
N ASP A 15 16.85 -0.56 -10.35
CA ASP A 15 16.68 -1.95 -10.78
C ASP A 15 15.60 -2.68 -9.98
N LEU A 16 14.75 -3.42 -10.71
CA LEU A 16 13.76 -4.31 -10.12
C LEU A 16 14.40 -5.65 -9.76
N VAL A 17 14.35 -6.00 -8.47
CA VAL A 17 14.85 -7.27 -7.93
C VAL A 17 13.70 -8.00 -7.23
N PRO A 18 12.72 -8.53 -7.98
CA PRO A 18 11.52 -9.12 -7.40
C PRO A 18 11.81 -10.40 -6.65
N ILE A 19 11.38 -10.47 -5.38
CA ILE A 19 11.61 -11.63 -4.48
C ILE A 19 10.45 -12.63 -4.48
N SER A 20 9.27 -12.26 -4.97
CA SER A 20 8.10 -13.15 -5.03
C SER A 20 7.66 -13.41 -6.47
N THR A 21 6.97 -14.54 -6.71
CA THR A 21 6.36 -14.85 -8.01
C THR A 21 5.43 -13.74 -8.48
N TYR A 22 4.58 -13.21 -7.58
CA TYR A 22 3.72 -12.07 -7.88
C TYR A 22 4.52 -10.86 -8.39
N ASN A 23 5.60 -10.48 -7.70
CA ASN A 23 6.43 -9.35 -8.12
C ASN A 23 7.16 -9.63 -9.45
N LYS A 24 7.56 -10.88 -9.71
CA LYS A 24 8.16 -11.29 -10.99
C LYS A 24 7.15 -11.14 -12.13
N THR A 25 5.91 -11.59 -11.96
CA THR A 25 4.88 -11.43 -12.99
C THR A 25 4.58 -9.97 -13.28
N LYS A 26 4.49 -9.12 -12.25
CA LYS A 26 4.30 -7.68 -12.43
C LYS A 26 5.45 -7.01 -13.19
N MET A 27 6.69 -7.39 -12.89
CA MET A 27 7.86 -6.90 -13.63
C MET A 27 7.84 -7.32 -15.11
N VAL A 28 7.45 -8.56 -15.41
CA VAL A 28 7.32 -9.04 -16.79
C VAL A 28 6.23 -8.28 -17.54
N CYS A 29 5.05 -8.09 -16.93
CA CYS A 29 3.95 -7.31 -17.51
C CYS A 29 4.39 -5.86 -17.80
N GLU A 30 5.12 -5.23 -16.89
CA GLU A 30 5.64 -3.88 -17.07
C GLU A 30 6.58 -3.80 -18.29
N ARG A 31 7.56 -4.72 -18.39
CA ARG A 31 8.48 -4.78 -19.52
C ARG A 31 7.76 -5.03 -20.84
N LEU A 32 6.76 -5.90 -20.84
CA LEU A 32 5.94 -6.18 -22.00
C LEU A 32 5.19 -4.91 -22.45
N LEU A 33 4.53 -4.21 -21.53
CA LEU A 33 3.80 -2.98 -21.86
C LEU A 33 4.76 -1.89 -22.40
N LEU A 34 5.91 -1.71 -21.78
CA LEU A 34 6.91 -0.73 -22.23
C LEU A 34 7.46 -1.03 -23.63
N SER A 35 7.45 -2.30 -24.09
CA SER A 35 7.85 -2.65 -25.47
C SER A 35 6.86 -2.17 -26.53
N TYR A 36 5.66 -1.75 -26.14
CA TYR A 36 4.63 -1.19 -27.01
C TYR A 36 4.56 0.35 -27.00
N ARG A 37 5.42 1.01 -26.25
CA ARG A 37 5.37 2.48 -26.05
C ARG A 37 5.42 3.32 -27.33
N ASP A 38 5.98 2.75 -28.40
CA ASP A 38 6.01 3.41 -29.72
C ASP A 38 4.70 3.25 -30.52
N LYS A 39 3.77 2.43 -30.02
CA LYS A 39 2.48 2.13 -30.68
C LYS A 39 1.28 2.64 -29.89
N ILE A 40 1.40 2.71 -28.57
CA ILE A 40 0.35 3.18 -27.64
C ILE A 40 0.99 3.97 -26.50
N ASN A 41 0.27 4.93 -25.94
CA ASN A 41 0.71 5.60 -24.73
C ASN A 41 0.66 4.65 -23.55
N VAL A 42 1.81 4.42 -22.91
CA VAL A 42 1.97 3.49 -21.79
C VAL A 42 2.26 4.25 -20.50
N TYR A 43 1.36 4.12 -19.54
CA TYR A 43 1.53 4.64 -18.19
C TYR A 43 1.52 3.49 -17.20
N ILE A 44 2.58 3.38 -16.40
CA ILE A 44 2.75 2.35 -15.39
C ILE A 44 2.79 3.00 -14.02
N VAL A 45 1.79 2.71 -13.21
CA VAL A 45 1.79 3.15 -11.82
C VAL A 45 2.31 2.02 -10.94
N ARG A 46 3.31 2.31 -10.12
CA ARG A 46 3.84 1.42 -9.09
C ARG A 46 3.31 1.89 -7.73
N PRO A 47 2.14 1.40 -7.28
CA PRO A 47 1.58 1.85 -6.02
C PRO A 47 2.36 1.30 -4.82
N ALA A 48 2.37 2.08 -3.76
CA ALA A 48 2.70 1.65 -2.41
C ALA A 48 1.60 0.73 -1.84
N THR A 49 1.67 0.38 -0.57
CA THR A 49 0.57 -0.33 0.11
C THR A 49 -0.64 0.59 0.19
N VAL A 50 -1.73 0.19 -0.47
CA VAL A 50 -2.96 0.98 -0.48
C VAL A 50 -3.73 0.77 0.82
N CYS A 51 -4.12 1.86 1.48
CA CYS A 51 -4.88 1.86 2.74
C CYS A 51 -6.13 2.74 2.64
N GLY A 52 -7.01 2.64 3.64
CA GLY A 52 -8.25 3.41 3.73
C GLY A 52 -9.50 2.57 3.52
N LEU A 53 -10.65 3.22 3.66
CA LEU A 53 -11.96 2.60 3.54
C LEU A 53 -12.31 2.41 2.06
N SER A 54 -12.82 1.23 1.72
CA SER A 54 -13.27 0.91 0.36
C SER A 54 -14.46 -0.05 0.39
N PRO A 55 -15.28 -0.12 -0.66
CA PRO A 55 -16.41 -1.06 -0.74
C PRO A 55 -15.99 -2.53 -0.56
N ARG A 56 -14.80 -2.90 -1.04
CA ARG A 56 -14.16 -4.17 -0.77
C ARG A 56 -12.91 -3.92 0.06
N MET A 57 -13.05 -4.06 1.37
CA MET A 57 -11.93 -3.88 2.29
C MET A 57 -10.83 -4.94 2.08
N ARG A 58 -9.62 -4.55 2.46
CA ARG A 58 -8.49 -5.47 2.59
C ARG A 58 -7.92 -5.36 4.00
N PHE A 59 -8.11 -6.41 4.80
CA PHE A 59 -7.55 -6.52 6.15
C PHE A 59 -6.28 -7.39 6.21
N ASP A 60 -5.67 -7.63 5.06
CA ASP A 60 -4.38 -8.27 4.91
C ASP A 60 -3.26 -7.28 4.52
N VAL A 61 -3.50 -5.96 4.64
CA VAL A 61 -2.51 -4.88 4.46
C VAL A 61 -2.32 -4.11 5.77
N SER A 62 -1.09 -3.64 6.01
CA SER A 62 -0.62 -3.21 7.34
C SER A 62 -1.52 -2.17 8.01
N VAL A 63 -1.83 -1.05 7.37
CA VAL A 63 -2.64 0.03 7.98
C VAL A 63 -4.02 -0.49 8.38
N ASN A 64 -4.74 -1.07 7.42
CA ASN A 64 -6.11 -1.56 7.64
C ASN A 64 -6.15 -2.70 8.67
N MET A 65 -5.20 -3.64 8.57
CA MET A 65 -5.10 -4.78 9.48
C MET A 65 -4.85 -4.35 10.92
N LEU A 66 -3.84 -3.52 11.16
CA LEU A 66 -3.49 -3.08 12.52
C LEU A 66 -4.59 -2.19 13.12
N THR A 67 -5.24 -1.34 12.31
CA THR A 67 -6.39 -0.55 12.76
C THR A 67 -7.55 -1.46 13.19
N LEU A 68 -7.87 -2.48 12.38
CA LEU A 68 -8.92 -3.43 12.74
C LEU A 68 -8.59 -4.23 14.00
N GLN A 69 -7.32 -4.66 14.16
CA GLN A 69 -6.86 -5.33 15.39
C GLN A 69 -7.05 -4.45 16.64
N ALA A 70 -6.66 -3.16 16.55
CA ALA A 70 -6.85 -2.21 17.64
C ALA A 70 -8.33 -2.09 18.03
N LEU A 71 -9.21 -1.95 17.04
CA LEU A 71 -10.65 -1.77 17.27
C LEU A 71 -11.31 -3.00 17.87
N LYS A 72 -11.00 -4.21 17.36
CA LYS A 72 -11.61 -5.45 17.79
C LYS A 72 -11.03 -6.01 19.09
N ASN A 73 -9.70 -6.01 19.20
CA ASN A 73 -8.98 -6.75 20.23
C ASN A 73 -8.43 -5.83 21.32
N LYS A 74 -8.53 -4.51 21.16
CA LYS A 74 -7.87 -3.53 22.03
C LYS A 74 -6.36 -3.77 22.16
N GLN A 75 -5.77 -4.46 21.18
CA GLN A 75 -4.36 -4.79 21.14
C GLN A 75 -3.88 -4.88 19.69
N ILE A 76 -2.71 -4.32 19.41
CA ILE A 76 -1.99 -4.47 18.14
C ILE A 76 -0.78 -5.37 18.38
N THR A 77 -0.59 -6.37 17.52
CA THR A 77 0.63 -7.17 17.51
C THR A 77 1.54 -6.72 16.37
N ILE A 78 2.70 -6.17 16.71
CA ILE A 78 3.71 -5.69 15.76
C ILE A 78 4.84 -6.72 15.69
N MET A 79 5.13 -7.20 14.49
CA MET A 79 6.26 -8.09 14.21
C MET A 79 7.47 -7.24 13.82
N GLY A 80 8.51 -7.19 14.69
CA GLY A 80 9.70 -6.34 14.50
C GLY A 80 9.41 -4.88 14.86
N GLY A 81 9.02 -4.07 13.86
CA GLY A 81 8.60 -2.67 14.07
C GLY A 81 9.43 -1.64 13.31
N ASN A 82 10.74 -1.82 13.17
CA ASN A 82 11.65 -0.87 12.53
C ASN A 82 11.55 -0.86 10.98
N GLN A 83 10.96 -1.90 10.40
CA GLN A 83 10.80 -2.01 8.95
C GLN A 83 9.85 -0.93 8.43
N THR A 84 10.33 -0.16 7.47
CA THR A 84 9.57 0.90 6.81
C THR A 84 8.73 0.33 5.66
N ARG A 85 7.50 0.82 5.53
CA ARG A 85 6.60 0.52 4.42
C ARG A 85 6.07 1.82 3.82
N PRO A 86 6.12 1.96 2.50
CA PRO A 86 5.44 3.05 1.82
C PRO A 86 3.93 2.77 1.78
N ASN A 87 3.14 3.81 1.95
CA ASN A 87 1.69 3.76 1.95
C ASN A 87 1.11 4.83 1.01
N ILE A 88 -0.07 4.55 0.51
CA ILE A 88 -0.91 5.49 -0.24
C ILE A 88 -2.37 5.29 0.17
N HIS A 89 -3.07 6.38 0.41
CA HIS A 89 -4.51 6.33 0.66
C HIS A 89 -5.28 5.97 -0.61
N ILE A 90 -6.34 5.17 -0.51
CA ILE A 90 -7.13 4.70 -1.68
C ILE A 90 -7.65 5.87 -2.52
N ASN A 91 -8.09 6.95 -1.90
CA ASN A 91 -8.58 8.12 -2.63
C ASN A 91 -7.46 8.80 -3.43
N ASP A 92 -6.24 8.89 -2.89
CA ASP A 92 -5.11 9.42 -3.64
C ASP A 92 -4.64 8.46 -4.74
N MET A 93 -4.82 7.15 -4.55
CA MET A 93 -4.57 6.18 -5.62
C MET A 93 -5.51 6.37 -6.81
N ILE A 94 -6.81 6.58 -6.54
CA ILE A 94 -7.82 6.89 -7.57
C ILE A 94 -7.47 8.21 -8.26
N ARG A 95 -7.19 9.26 -7.49
CA ARG A 95 -6.81 10.56 -8.02
C ARG A 95 -5.52 10.52 -8.85
N ALA A 96 -4.57 9.65 -8.51
CA ALA A 96 -3.36 9.47 -9.30
C ALA A 96 -3.67 8.88 -10.68
N TYR A 97 -4.57 7.90 -10.76
CA TYR A 97 -5.05 7.39 -12.06
C TYR A 97 -5.82 8.46 -12.85
N GLU A 98 -6.73 9.18 -12.22
CA GLU A 98 -7.46 10.28 -12.87
C GLU A 98 -6.49 11.34 -13.39
N HIS A 99 -5.51 11.76 -12.57
CA HIS A 99 -4.51 12.74 -12.94
C HIS A 99 -3.71 12.31 -14.19
N ILE A 100 -3.28 11.05 -14.23
CA ILE A 100 -2.54 10.49 -15.36
C ILE A 100 -3.39 10.43 -16.64
N LEU A 101 -4.70 10.19 -16.51
CA LEU A 101 -5.59 10.03 -17.66
C LEU A 101 -6.09 11.35 -18.23
N VAL A 102 -6.19 12.42 -17.42
CA VAL A 102 -6.78 13.70 -17.85
C VAL A 102 -5.76 14.78 -18.13
N ASN A 103 -4.52 14.64 -17.68
CA ASN A 103 -3.47 15.61 -17.91
C ASN A 103 -2.51 15.13 -19.01
N ASP A 104 -1.94 16.08 -19.72
CA ASP A 104 -0.91 15.82 -20.73
C ASP A 104 0.45 15.67 -20.03
N ILE A 105 0.73 14.45 -19.60
CA ILE A 105 1.97 14.07 -18.94
C ILE A 105 2.74 13.07 -19.81
N ASP A 106 4.05 12.99 -19.60
CA ASP A 106 4.89 12.04 -20.33
C ASP A 106 4.50 10.59 -20.01
N GLN A 107 4.44 9.75 -21.04
CA GLN A 107 4.29 8.32 -20.83
C GLN A 107 5.49 7.75 -20.06
N GLY A 108 5.26 6.71 -19.29
CA GLY A 108 6.34 6.07 -18.53
C GLY A 108 5.90 5.47 -17.21
N ILE A 109 6.86 5.35 -16.28
CA ILE A 109 6.68 4.72 -14.99
C ILE A 109 6.58 5.82 -13.93
N TYR A 110 5.61 5.65 -13.00
CA TYR A 110 5.36 6.56 -11.89
C TYR A 110 5.17 5.78 -10.60
N ASN A 111 5.99 6.06 -9.60
CA ASN A 111 5.75 5.61 -8.24
C ASN A 111 4.59 6.39 -7.62
N ALA A 112 3.75 5.70 -6.87
CA ALA A 112 2.64 6.30 -6.14
C ALA A 112 2.63 5.79 -4.69
N GLY A 113 3.38 6.48 -3.82
CA GLY A 113 3.48 6.21 -2.39
C GLY A 113 4.07 7.41 -1.68
N PHE A 114 3.34 7.96 -0.73
CA PHE A 114 3.65 9.28 -0.15
C PHE A 114 4.09 9.22 1.31
N GLU A 115 3.71 8.18 2.06
CA GLU A 115 4.12 8.02 3.45
C GLU A 115 4.96 6.77 3.65
N ASN A 116 6.26 6.99 3.86
CA ASN A 116 7.20 5.95 4.26
C ASN A 116 7.25 5.89 5.79
N ILE A 117 6.50 4.96 6.39
CA ILE A 117 6.33 4.87 7.83
C ILE A 117 6.82 3.52 8.37
N SER A 118 7.46 3.50 9.55
CA SER A 118 7.79 2.25 10.22
C SER A 118 6.53 1.58 10.77
N ILE A 119 6.55 0.26 10.91
CA ILE A 119 5.39 -0.45 11.48
C ILE A 119 5.16 -0.05 12.94
N LEU A 120 6.21 0.29 13.68
CA LEU A 120 6.09 0.79 15.05
C LEU A 120 5.45 2.17 15.09
N ASP A 121 5.88 3.11 14.22
CA ASP A 121 5.27 4.44 14.14
C ASP A 121 3.81 4.36 13.70
N LEU A 122 3.49 3.44 12.78
CA LEU A 122 2.11 3.16 12.40
C LEU A 122 1.29 2.68 13.61
N GLY A 123 1.83 1.76 14.40
CA GLY A 123 1.18 1.30 15.64
C GLY A 123 0.94 2.46 16.62
N ASN A 124 1.92 3.35 16.79
CA ASN A 124 1.78 4.52 17.64
C ASN A 124 0.71 5.52 17.12
N LYS A 125 0.67 5.75 15.80
CA LYS A 125 -0.41 6.56 15.19
C LYS A 125 -1.79 5.98 15.47
N ILE A 126 -1.95 4.65 15.34
CA ILE A 126 -3.21 3.97 15.65
C ILE A 126 -3.55 4.09 17.13
N LYS A 127 -2.58 3.84 18.03
CA LYS A 127 -2.77 3.96 19.48
C LYS A 127 -3.20 5.35 19.90
N ASN A 128 -2.72 6.40 19.25
CA ASN A 128 -3.11 7.78 19.53
C ASN A 128 -4.58 8.09 19.16
N LYS A 129 -5.21 7.27 18.31
CA LYS A 129 -6.59 7.45 17.83
C LYS A 129 -7.55 6.39 18.36
N VAL A 130 -7.05 5.20 18.65
CA VAL A 130 -7.82 4.05 19.14
C VAL A 130 -7.20 3.58 20.44
N ASP A 131 -7.99 3.51 21.50
CA ASP A 131 -7.54 2.98 22.78
C ASP A 131 -7.16 1.49 22.65
N CYS A 132 -5.84 1.21 22.66
CA CYS A 132 -5.30 -0.14 22.50
C CYS A 132 -3.88 -0.25 23.08
N GLU A 133 -3.45 -1.47 23.33
CA GLU A 133 -2.07 -1.80 23.69
C GLU A 133 -1.26 -2.22 22.47
N ILE A 134 0.06 -1.98 22.51
CA ILE A 134 1.00 -2.45 21.49
C ILE A 134 1.85 -3.54 22.08
N LYS A 135 1.77 -4.74 21.47
CA LYS A 135 2.64 -5.88 21.75
C LYS A 135 3.63 -6.03 20.61
N ILE A 136 4.92 -5.96 20.93
CA ILE A 136 6.00 -6.16 19.96
C ILE A 136 6.52 -7.58 20.12
N ILE A 137 6.65 -8.30 19.01
CA ILE A 137 7.27 -9.63 18.94
C ILE A 137 8.44 -9.59 17.95
N GLU A 138 9.44 -10.43 18.17
CA GLU A 138 10.58 -10.51 17.24
C GLU A 138 10.15 -10.94 15.85
N SER A 139 10.81 -10.41 14.83
CA SER A 139 10.59 -10.75 13.44
C SER A 139 11.86 -10.65 12.63
N ASN A 140 12.08 -11.64 11.79
CA ASN A 140 13.17 -11.67 10.81
C ASN A 140 12.72 -11.18 9.42
N ASP A 141 11.64 -10.39 9.32
CA ASP A 141 11.20 -9.84 8.03
C ASP A 141 12.18 -8.75 7.55
N PRO A 142 13.04 -9.05 6.56
CA PRO A 142 14.06 -8.12 6.10
C PRO A 142 13.51 -7.02 5.20
N ARG A 143 12.22 -7.10 4.83
CA ARG A 143 11.63 -6.17 3.88
C ARG A 143 11.47 -4.79 4.51
N SER A 144 12.29 -3.85 4.06
CA SER A 144 12.19 -2.43 4.41
C SER A 144 12.56 -1.63 3.17
N TYR A 145 11.73 -0.71 2.77
CA TYR A 145 12.01 0.14 1.62
C TYR A 145 11.20 1.43 1.69
N ARG A 146 11.71 2.45 1.02
CA ARG A 146 11.10 3.78 0.92
C ARG A 146 10.86 4.10 -0.54
N GLN A 147 9.63 4.40 -0.89
CA GLN A 147 9.27 4.78 -2.24
C GLN A 147 9.31 6.30 -2.38
N CYS A 148 9.94 6.78 -3.45
CA CYS A 148 9.96 8.19 -3.82
C CYS A 148 8.97 8.40 -4.97
N SER A 149 8.03 9.32 -4.79
CA SER A 149 7.01 9.67 -5.79
C SER A 149 7.22 11.10 -6.34
N ASP A 150 8.43 11.63 -6.22
CA ASP A 150 8.76 12.98 -6.66
C ASP A 150 8.41 13.19 -8.14
N LYS A 151 8.59 12.17 -8.98
CA LYS A 151 8.26 12.20 -10.41
C LYS A 151 6.76 12.44 -10.65
N LEU A 152 5.89 11.76 -9.91
CA LEU A 152 4.45 11.98 -10.00
C LEU A 152 4.05 13.37 -9.48
N ILE A 153 4.66 13.81 -8.38
CA ILE A 153 4.43 15.16 -7.82
C ILE A 153 4.86 16.25 -8.83
N GLN A 154 5.96 16.06 -9.54
CA GLN A 154 6.44 17.03 -10.55
C GLN A 154 5.49 17.20 -11.75
N THR A 155 4.57 16.25 -11.98
CA THR A 155 3.49 16.41 -12.98
C THR A 155 2.35 17.31 -12.50
N GLY A 156 2.42 17.86 -11.29
CA GLY A 156 1.35 18.66 -10.68
C GLY A 156 0.38 17.83 -9.81
N PHE A 157 0.67 16.57 -9.56
CA PHE A 157 -0.13 15.78 -8.63
C PHE A 157 0.09 16.23 -7.18
N GLU A 158 -0.99 16.43 -6.44
CA GLU A 158 -0.95 16.78 -5.02
C GLU A 158 -1.58 15.67 -4.18
N GLN A 159 -0.83 15.18 -3.18
CA GLN A 159 -1.38 14.31 -2.14
C GLN A 159 -2.41 15.07 -1.29
N LYS A 160 -3.58 14.46 -1.04
CA LYS A 160 -4.63 15.03 -0.18
C LYS A 160 -4.96 14.19 1.04
N PHE A 161 -4.69 12.90 0.99
CA PHE A 161 -5.02 11.96 2.05
C PHE A 161 -3.75 11.28 2.57
N ASN A 162 -3.81 10.84 3.82
CA ASN A 162 -2.68 10.20 4.50
C ASN A 162 -3.14 8.98 5.33
N VAL A 163 -2.20 8.34 6.02
CA VAL A 163 -2.47 7.18 6.88
C VAL A 163 -3.41 7.55 8.04
N ASP A 164 -3.33 8.75 8.57
CA ASP A 164 -4.23 9.20 9.65
C ASP A 164 -5.69 9.27 9.18
N ASN A 165 -5.94 9.70 7.93
CA ASN A 165 -7.27 9.67 7.34
C ASN A 165 -7.78 8.23 7.20
N ALA A 166 -6.92 7.29 6.75
CA ALA A 166 -7.29 5.88 6.64
C ALA A 166 -7.69 5.28 7.99
N ILE A 167 -6.95 5.59 9.06
CA ILE A 167 -7.26 5.13 10.43
C ILE A 167 -8.61 5.69 10.88
N ASP A 168 -8.87 6.98 10.66
CA ASP A 168 -10.11 7.65 11.06
C ASP A 168 -11.32 7.07 10.31
N GLU A 169 -11.21 6.91 8.99
CA GLU A 169 -12.28 6.34 8.15
C GLU A 169 -12.66 4.92 8.59
N ILE A 170 -11.67 4.05 8.80
CA ILE A 170 -11.89 2.67 9.23
C ILE A 170 -12.50 2.64 10.64
N SER A 171 -12.01 3.48 11.54
CA SER A 171 -12.52 3.58 12.91
C SER A 171 -13.98 4.05 12.93
N ASN A 172 -14.30 5.09 12.17
CA ASN A 172 -15.66 5.61 12.06
C ASN A 172 -16.61 4.56 11.45
N ALA A 173 -16.18 3.86 10.39
CA ALA A 173 -16.99 2.79 9.80
C ALA A 173 -17.22 1.63 10.78
N PHE A 174 -16.24 1.28 11.61
CA PHE A 174 -16.36 0.25 12.65
C PHE A 174 -17.37 0.66 13.72
N TYR A 175 -17.25 1.86 14.30
CA TYR A 175 -18.15 2.33 15.34
C TYR A 175 -19.58 2.51 14.85
N ASN A 176 -19.76 2.90 13.58
CA ASN A 176 -21.07 3.03 12.93
C ASN A 176 -21.63 1.69 12.44
N LYS A 177 -20.93 0.57 12.67
CA LYS A 177 -21.32 -0.79 12.22
C LYS A 177 -21.48 -0.94 10.70
N ASN A 178 -20.77 -0.12 9.95
CA ASN A 178 -20.77 -0.12 8.47
C ASN A 178 -19.55 -0.84 7.89
N LEU A 179 -18.65 -1.36 8.75
CA LEU A 179 -17.45 -2.08 8.32
C LEU A 179 -17.76 -3.56 8.13
N ILE A 180 -17.61 -4.04 6.91
CA ILE A 180 -17.73 -5.46 6.58
C ILE A 180 -16.37 -6.12 6.82
N ASP A 181 -16.35 -7.20 7.59
CA ASP A 181 -15.17 -8.04 7.80
C ASP A 181 -15.55 -9.50 7.62
N ASP A 182 -15.42 -9.97 6.40
CA ASP A 182 -15.64 -11.35 5.98
C ASP A 182 -14.41 -11.92 5.26
N ASP A 183 -14.48 -13.18 4.86
CA ASP A 183 -13.35 -13.86 4.20
C ASP A 183 -12.89 -13.18 2.90
N SER A 184 -13.75 -12.46 2.20
CA SER A 184 -13.41 -11.73 0.97
C SER A 184 -12.44 -10.57 1.22
N CYS A 185 -12.35 -10.09 2.45
CA CYS A 185 -11.44 -9.03 2.89
C CYS A 185 -9.99 -9.52 3.08
N TYR A 186 -9.74 -10.82 2.98
CA TYR A 186 -8.43 -11.47 3.13
C TYR A 186 -8.03 -12.15 1.82
N THR A 187 -7.51 -11.38 0.89
CA THR A 187 -7.34 -11.78 -0.51
C THR A 187 -6.60 -13.10 -0.69
N VAL A 188 -5.49 -13.32 0.02
CA VAL A 188 -4.69 -14.55 -0.12
C VAL A 188 -5.45 -15.77 0.40
N LYS A 189 -6.13 -15.66 1.54
CA LYS A 189 -6.96 -16.72 2.11
C LYS A 189 -8.11 -17.04 1.17
N TRP A 190 -8.87 -16.01 0.80
CA TRP A 190 -10.01 -16.15 -0.10
C TRP A 190 -9.66 -16.82 -1.44
N MET A 191 -8.53 -16.41 -2.06
CA MET A 191 -8.08 -17.02 -3.32
C MET A 191 -7.68 -18.48 -3.16
N LYS A 192 -7.03 -18.85 -2.05
CA LYS A 192 -6.70 -20.27 -1.77
C LYS A 192 -7.96 -21.10 -1.62
N ASP A 193 -8.93 -20.62 -0.85
CA ASP A 193 -10.12 -21.37 -0.49
C ASP A 193 -11.11 -21.49 -1.67
N LYS A 194 -11.25 -20.46 -2.50
CA LYS A 194 -12.27 -20.40 -3.56
C LYS A 194 -11.75 -20.67 -4.96
N VAL A 195 -10.47 -20.45 -5.23
CA VAL A 195 -9.92 -20.54 -6.59
C VAL A 195 -9.01 -21.76 -6.76
N LEU A 196 -8.24 -22.13 -5.74
CA LEU A 196 -7.29 -23.24 -5.83
C LEU A 196 -7.84 -24.54 -5.26
N ASN A 197 -8.79 -24.50 -4.33
CA ASN A 197 -9.39 -25.67 -3.66
C ASN A 197 -10.88 -25.86 -4.01
N GLY A 198 -11.47 -24.99 -4.82
CA GLY A 198 -12.81 -25.11 -5.39
C GLY A 198 -12.73 -25.60 -6.83
#